data_29f50c96aa5eda8ef7912a8dd90ec0fc
#
_entry.id   29f50c96aa5eda8ef7912a8dd90ec0fc
#
_cell.length_a   1.000
_cell.length_b   1.000
_cell.length_c   1.000
_cell.angle_alpha   90.00
_cell.angle_beta   90.00
_cell.angle_gamma   90.00
#
_symmetry.space_group_name_H-M   'P 1'
#
loop_
_entity.id
_entity.type
_entity.pdbx_description
1 polymer ?
#
loop_
_entity_poly.entity_id
_entity_poly.type
_entity_poly.pdbx_seq_one_letter_code
_entity_poly.pdbx_strand_id
1 'polypeptide(L)'
;MTAPTWVPLSAVLTFHDRQIARHGGAPGLRDPALLEAACARPVNRAAYGEADLHVLAAAYAFGIAKAHAFVDGNKRTAFVTTLTFLRLNGLQMRPDAVEGVRMMEDLAAGDVMESGFAEWLTRQTRPL
;
A
#
# COMPACT_ATOMS: atom_id res chain seq x y z
N MET A 1 -9.90 7.99 -20.91
CA MET A 1 -9.09 7.35 -19.86
C MET A 1 -9.99 6.58 -18.92
N THR A 2 -9.61 5.37 -18.60
CA THR A 2 -10.34 4.58 -17.61
C THR A 2 -9.86 4.95 -16.22
N ALA A 3 -10.78 4.97 -15.26
CA ALA A 3 -10.44 5.15 -13.87
C ALA A 3 -9.62 3.94 -13.38
N PRO A 4 -8.73 4.11 -12.38
CA PRO A 4 -8.02 3.00 -11.78
C PRO A 4 -8.99 1.99 -11.14
N THR A 5 -8.57 0.73 -11.09
CA THR A 5 -9.24 -0.29 -10.31
C THR A 5 -8.70 -0.23 -8.88
N TRP A 6 -9.59 0.03 -7.93
CA TRP A 6 -9.22 0.17 -6.52
C TRP A 6 -9.21 -1.18 -5.80
N VAL A 7 -8.37 -1.29 -4.77
CA VAL A 7 -8.38 -2.45 -3.90
C VAL A 7 -9.54 -2.30 -2.92
N PRO A 8 -10.51 -3.23 -2.89
CA PRO A 8 -11.61 -3.13 -1.93
C PRO A 8 -11.11 -3.20 -0.48
N LEU A 9 -11.78 -2.49 0.42
CA LEU A 9 -11.44 -2.51 1.84
C LEU A 9 -11.46 -3.93 2.40
N SER A 10 -12.44 -4.75 1.98
CA SER A 10 -12.53 -6.15 2.39
C SER A 10 -11.31 -6.97 2.00
N ALA A 11 -10.69 -6.65 0.86
CA ALA A 11 -9.46 -7.31 0.42
C ALA A 11 -8.28 -6.94 1.33
N VAL A 12 -8.19 -5.67 1.73
CA VAL A 12 -7.13 -5.22 2.64
C VAL A 12 -7.23 -5.96 3.99
N LEU A 13 -8.44 -6.13 4.50
CA LEU A 13 -8.68 -6.90 5.74
C LEU A 13 -8.22 -8.35 5.57
N THR A 14 -8.53 -8.97 4.43
CA THR A 14 -8.08 -10.33 4.12
C THR A 14 -6.56 -10.42 4.02
N PHE A 15 -5.91 -9.45 3.39
CA PHE A 15 -4.45 -9.40 3.30
C PHE A 15 -3.83 -9.36 4.69
N HIS A 16 -4.37 -8.53 5.57
CA HIS A 16 -3.89 -8.45 6.94
C HIS A 16 -3.99 -9.79 7.65
N ASP A 17 -5.14 -10.44 7.59
CA ASP A 17 -5.35 -11.75 8.22
C ASP A 17 -4.33 -12.77 7.71
N ARG A 18 -4.07 -12.78 6.41
CA ARG A 18 -3.09 -13.70 5.81
C ARG A 18 -1.66 -13.39 6.24
N GLN A 19 -1.30 -12.11 6.35
CA GLN A 19 0.04 -11.71 6.78
C GLN A 19 0.29 -12.14 8.24
N ILE A 20 -0.69 -11.96 9.11
CA ILE A 20 -0.60 -12.39 10.50
C ILE A 20 -0.49 -13.93 10.58
N ALA A 21 -1.31 -14.64 9.83
CA ALA A 21 -1.29 -16.12 9.82
C ALA A 21 0.06 -16.66 9.32
N ARG A 22 0.64 -16.03 8.30
CA ARG A 22 1.89 -16.49 7.66
C ARG A 22 3.14 -16.09 8.43
N HIS A 23 3.19 -14.86 8.95
CA HIS A 23 4.40 -14.26 9.51
C HIS A 23 4.33 -14.05 11.02
N GLY A 24 3.19 -14.30 11.64
CA GLY A 24 2.99 -14.04 13.05
C GLY A 24 2.65 -12.59 13.33
N GLY A 25 2.46 -12.28 14.59
CA GLY A 25 2.05 -10.97 15.06
C GLY A 25 0.67 -11.02 15.70
N ALA A 26 0.27 -9.91 16.32
CA ALA A 26 -1.02 -9.82 16.99
C ALA A 26 -2.14 -9.54 15.98
N PRO A 27 -3.24 -10.31 15.98
CA PRO A 27 -4.37 -10.05 15.11
C PRO A 27 -5.19 -8.86 15.59
N GLY A 28 -6.04 -8.35 14.72
CA GLY A 28 -7.07 -7.40 15.09
C GLY A 28 -6.96 -6.06 14.38
N LEU A 29 -8.12 -5.52 14.07
CA LEU A 29 -8.31 -4.18 13.54
C LEU A 29 -8.62 -3.26 14.73
N ARG A 30 -7.67 -2.37 15.05
CA ARG A 30 -7.77 -1.47 16.19
C ARG A 30 -8.67 -0.27 15.92
N ASP A 31 -8.57 0.29 14.71
CA ASP A 31 -9.28 1.50 14.34
C ASP A 31 -9.79 1.43 12.90
N PRO A 32 -11.06 1.00 12.70
CA PRO A 32 -11.63 0.91 11.35
C PRO A 32 -11.66 2.24 10.60
N ALA A 33 -11.91 3.35 11.31
CA ALA A 33 -11.99 4.66 10.68
C ALA A 33 -10.64 5.10 10.10
N LEU A 34 -9.54 4.79 10.78
CA LEU A 34 -8.20 5.07 10.26
C LEU A 34 -7.89 4.24 9.00
N LEU A 35 -8.35 2.98 8.96
CA LEU A 35 -8.16 2.16 7.76
C LEU A 35 -8.97 2.69 6.58
N GLU A 36 -10.22 3.06 6.82
CA GLU A 36 -11.08 3.64 5.79
C GLU A 36 -10.45 4.92 5.23
N ALA A 37 -9.95 5.80 6.09
CA ALA A 37 -9.29 7.03 5.66
C ALA A 37 -8.03 6.74 4.85
N ALA A 38 -7.24 5.76 5.26
CA ALA A 38 -6.03 5.36 4.54
C ALA A 38 -6.36 4.84 3.14
N CYS A 39 -7.38 4.01 3.01
CA CYS A 39 -7.81 3.46 1.71
C CYS A 39 -8.47 4.52 0.82
N ALA A 40 -9.08 5.55 1.41
CA ALA A 40 -9.67 6.66 0.66
C ALA A 40 -8.61 7.61 0.11
N ARG A 41 -7.41 7.63 0.68
CA ARG A 41 -6.35 8.57 0.31
C ARG A 41 -5.99 8.51 -1.18
N PRO A 42 -5.69 7.35 -1.79
CA PRO A 42 -5.41 7.30 -3.22
C PRO A 42 -6.63 7.65 -4.07
N VAL A 43 -7.83 7.26 -3.65
CA VAL A 43 -9.07 7.59 -4.36
C VAL A 43 -9.26 9.12 -4.42
N ASN A 44 -9.03 9.80 -3.31
CA ASN A 44 -9.14 11.25 -3.23
C ASN A 44 -8.08 11.94 -4.11
N ARG A 45 -6.85 11.43 -4.15
CA ARG A 45 -5.81 11.97 -5.02
C ARG A 45 -6.20 11.86 -6.49
N ALA A 46 -6.75 10.72 -6.90
CA ALA A 46 -7.24 10.53 -8.26
C ALA A 46 -8.37 11.49 -8.59
N ALA A 47 -9.28 11.73 -7.65
CA ALA A 47 -10.38 12.68 -7.80
C ALA A 47 -9.89 14.12 -8.02
N TYR A 48 -8.72 14.46 -7.47
CA TYR A 48 -8.11 15.77 -7.65
C TYR A 48 -7.16 15.82 -8.86
N GLY A 49 -7.18 14.80 -9.72
CA GLY A 49 -6.49 14.83 -11.01
C GLY A 49 -5.23 13.98 -11.11
N GLU A 50 -4.83 13.26 -10.06
CA GLU A 50 -3.66 12.39 -10.14
C GLU A 50 -3.95 11.19 -11.03
N ALA A 51 -3.17 10.99 -12.09
CA ALA A 51 -3.32 9.88 -13.03
C ALA A 51 -2.18 8.86 -12.97
N ASP A 52 -1.07 9.18 -12.29
CA ASP A 52 0.08 8.29 -12.21
C ASP A 52 -0.20 7.16 -11.21
N LEU A 53 -0.26 5.92 -11.73
CA LEU A 53 -0.53 4.74 -10.92
C LEU A 53 0.49 4.53 -9.81
N HIS A 54 1.75 4.91 -10.02
CA HIS A 54 2.79 4.77 -8.99
C HIS A 54 2.58 5.75 -7.85
N VAL A 55 2.10 6.95 -8.14
CA VAL A 55 1.76 7.94 -7.12
C VAL A 55 0.55 7.47 -6.30
N LEU A 56 -0.46 6.90 -6.96
CA LEU A 56 -1.63 6.35 -6.29
C LEU A 56 -1.27 5.13 -5.43
N ALA A 57 -0.39 4.27 -5.94
CA ALA A 57 0.13 3.12 -5.19
C ALA A 57 0.91 3.57 -3.94
N ALA A 58 1.73 4.60 -4.08
CA ALA A 58 2.46 5.17 -2.95
C ALA A 58 1.52 5.77 -1.90
N ALA A 59 0.38 6.31 -2.33
CA ALA A 59 -0.64 6.81 -1.42
C ALA A 59 -1.27 5.67 -0.58
N TYR A 60 -1.49 4.50 -1.16
CA TYR A 60 -1.87 3.30 -0.40
C TYR A 60 -0.81 2.94 0.64
N ALA A 61 0.43 2.81 0.19
CA ALA A 61 1.53 2.38 1.05
C ALA A 61 1.71 3.33 2.23
N PHE A 62 1.79 4.62 1.96
CA PHE A 62 1.97 5.65 2.98
C PHE A 62 0.77 5.68 3.93
N GLY A 63 -0.44 5.71 3.40
CA GLY A 63 -1.65 5.81 4.20
C GLY A 63 -1.79 4.64 5.18
N ILE A 64 -1.68 3.41 4.69
CA ILE A 64 -1.86 2.22 5.52
C ILE A 64 -0.70 2.06 6.52
N ALA A 65 0.54 2.29 6.09
CA ALA A 65 1.70 2.16 6.98
C ALA A 65 1.67 3.18 8.13
N LYS A 66 1.21 4.40 7.85
CA LYS A 66 1.17 5.49 8.84
C LYS A 66 -0.06 5.48 9.72
N ALA A 67 -1.15 4.86 9.28
CA ALA A 67 -2.43 4.90 10.01
C ALA A 67 -2.40 4.10 11.31
N HIS A 68 -1.59 3.04 11.38
CA HIS A 68 -1.56 2.11 12.51
C HIS A 68 -2.98 1.61 12.88
N ALA A 69 -3.78 1.31 11.84
CA ALA A 69 -5.17 0.88 12.03
C ALA A 69 -5.27 -0.54 12.58
N PHE A 70 -4.30 -1.40 12.28
CA PHE A 70 -4.20 -2.74 12.84
C PHE A 70 -3.32 -2.76 14.07
N VAL A 71 -3.52 -3.75 14.95
CA VAL A 71 -2.68 -3.95 16.12
C VAL A 71 -1.24 -4.20 15.71
N ASP A 72 -1.03 -5.01 14.65
CA ASP A 72 0.29 -5.39 14.13
C ASP A 72 0.19 -5.65 12.64
N GLY A 73 1.32 -5.74 11.95
CA GLY A 73 1.36 -6.09 10.53
C GLY A 73 0.98 -4.96 9.57
N ASN A 74 0.98 -3.71 10.01
CA ASN A 74 0.57 -2.56 9.19
C ASN A 74 1.46 -2.38 7.96
N LYS A 75 2.77 -2.46 8.10
CA LYS A 75 3.71 -2.27 6.99
C LYS A 75 3.59 -3.39 5.96
N ARG A 76 3.48 -4.64 6.40
CA ARG A 76 3.29 -5.79 5.50
C ARG A 76 2.00 -5.69 4.73
N THR A 77 0.92 -5.33 5.40
CA THR A 77 -0.40 -5.14 4.77
C THR A 77 -0.36 -3.99 3.76
N ALA A 78 0.29 -2.88 4.12
CA ALA A 78 0.48 -1.75 3.21
C ALA A 78 1.20 -2.18 1.93
N PHE A 79 2.25 -2.98 2.05
CA PHE A 79 3.04 -3.41 0.90
C PHE A 79 2.24 -4.36 -0.02
N VAL A 80 1.57 -5.35 0.57
CA VAL A 80 0.71 -6.27 -0.21
C VAL A 80 -0.39 -5.51 -0.95
N THR A 81 -1.02 -4.55 -0.28
CA THR A 81 -2.06 -3.71 -0.90
C THR A 81 -1.49 -2.91 -2.07
N THR A 82 -0.29 -2.34 -1.90
CA THR A 82 0.39 -1.58 -2.95
C THR A 82 0.67 -2.45 -4.18
N LEU A 83 1.22 -3.64 -3.97
CA LEU A 83 1.51 -4.58 -5.06
C LEU A 83 0.22 -5.02 -5.77
N THR A 84 -0.82 -5.28 -5.01
CA THR A 84 -2.12 -5.69 -5.54
C THR A 84 -2.75 -4.58 -6.39
N PHE A 85 -2.70 -3.34 -5.90
CA PHE A 85 -3.21 -2.20 -6.67
C PHE A 85 -2.50 -2.07 -8.02
N LEU A 86 -1.18 -2.16 -8.02
CA LEU A 86 -0.40 -2.08 -9.25
C LEU A 86 -0.81 -3.20 -10.22
N ARG A 87 -0.93 -4.43 -9.71
CA ARG A 87 -1.28 -5.57 -10.54
C ARG A 87 -2.69 -5.45 -11.12
N LEU A 88 -3.65 -4.98 -10.35
CA LEU A 88 -5.03 -4.74 -10.83
C LEU A 88 -5.06 -3.71 -11.97
N ASN A 89 -4.04 -2.87 -12.05
CA ASN A 89 -3.97 -1.79 -13.03
C ASN A 89 -2.91 -2.05 -14.12
N GLY A 90 -2.52 -3.30 -14.30
CA GLY A 90 -1.69 -3.70 -15.44
C GLY A 90 -0.18 -3.63 -15.21
N LEU A 91 0.26 -3.47 -13.97
CA LEU A 91 1.67 -3.39 -13.64
C LEU A 91 2.06 -4.51 -12.68
N GLN A 92 3.27 -5.04 -12.83
CA GLN A 92 3.81 -6.04 -11.92
C GLN A 92 5.11 -5.55 -11.30
N MET A 93 5.36 -6.01 -10.10
CA MET A 93 6.56 -5.67 -9.36
C MET A 93 7.07 -6.92 -8.66
N ARG A 94 8.37 -7.18 -8.81
CA ARG A 94 9.07 -8.28 -8.12
C ARG A 94 10.26 -7.69 -7.39
N PRO A 95 10.01 -6.99 -6.27
CA PRO A 95 11.11 -6.39 -5.54
C PRO A 95 11.95 -7.47 -4.85
N ASP A 96 13.22 -7.17 -4.63
CA ASP A 96 14.01 -7.91 -3.67
C ASP A 96 13.32 -7.82 -2.30
N ALA A 97 13.15 -8.95 -1.63
CA ALA A 97 12.43 -8.99 -0.36
C ALA A 97 13.07 -8.09 0.71
N VAL A 98 14.40 -8.05 0.77
CA VAL A 98 15.12 -7.22 1.73
C VAL A 98 14.91 -5.73 1.42
N GLU A 99 14.99 -5.37 0.15
CA GLU A 99 14.78 -3.98 -0.29
C GLU A 99 13.34 -3.53 -0.02
N GLY A 100 12.35 -4.39 -0.30
CA GLY A 100 10.95 -4.09 -0.03
C GLY A 100 10.68 -3.81 1.43
N VAL A 101 11.21 -4.63 2.33
CA VAL A 101 11.08 -4.43 3.78
C VAL A 101 11.73 -3.11 4.19
N ARG A 102 12.95 -2.83 3.71
CA ARG A 102 13.66 -1.59 4.03
C ARG A 102 12.87 -0.37 3.57
N MET A 103 12.36 -0.38 2.35
CA MET A 103 11.60 0.75 1.81
C MET A 103 10.33 1.01 2.61
N MET A 104 9.63 -0.04 3.03
CA MET A 104 8.44 0.13 3.88
C MET A 104 8.78 0.67 5.26
N GLU A 105 9.87 0.21 5.84
CA GLU A 105 10.34 0.72 7.14
C GLU A 105 10.73 2.19 7.04
N ASP A 106 11.47 2.56 5.99
CA ASP A 106 11.91 3.93 5.76
C ASP A 106 10.72 4.86 5.50
N LEU A 107 9.74 4.39 4.74
CA LEU A 107 8.51 5.15 4.49
C LEU A 107 7.75 5.38 5.79
N ALA A 108 7.57 4.35 6.60
CA ALA A 108 6.86 4.44 7.86
C ALA A 108 7.60 5.33 8.87
N ALA A 109 8.92 5.31 8.86
CA ALA A 109 9.75 6.13 9.76
C ALA A 109 9.89 7.59 9.31
N GLY A 110 9.53 7.90 8.05
CA GLY A 110 9.70 9.24 7.50
C GLY A 110 11.06 9.49 6.86
N ASP A 111 11.89 8.45 6.74
CA ASP A 111 13.22 8.55 6.10
C ASP A 111 13.13 8.56 4.58
N VAL A 112 12.03 8.07 4.03
CA VAL A 112 11.69 8.16 2.61
C VAL A 112 10.33 8.86 2.52
N MET A 113 10.25 9.89 1.71
CA MET A 113 8.99 10.62 1.47
C MET A 113 8.08 9.81 0.56
N GLU A 114 6.79 10.10 0.61
CA GLU A 114 5.80 9.45 -0.26
C GLU A 114 6.18 9.56 -1.73
N SER A 115 6.64 10.74 -2.17
CA SER A 115 7.10 10.99 -3.54
C SER A 115 8.32 10.14 -3.91
N GLY A 116 9.27 10.00 -3.01
CA GLY A 116 10.44 9.14 -3.20
C GLY A 116 10.06 7.66 -3.31
N PHE A 117 9.08 7.24 -2.54
CA PHE A 117 8.54 5.88 -2.62
C PHE A 117 7.87 5.64 -3.98
N ALA A 118 7.11 6.62 -4.49
CA ALA A 118 6.51 6.54 -5.82
C ALA A 118 7.55 6.41 -6.92
N GLU A 119 8.66 7.14 -6.83
CA GLU A 119 9.77 7.05 -7.77
C GLU A 119 10.41 5.66 -7.73
N TRP A 120 10.59 5.11 -6.54
CA TRP A 120 11.10 3.75 -6.39
C TRP A 120 10.17 2.73 -7.05
N LEU A 121 8.85 2.84 -6.83
CA LEU A 121 7.87 1.98 -7.49
C LEU A 121 7.97 2.07 -9.01
N THR A 122 8.15 3.28 -9.55
CA THR A 122 8.30 3.48 -10.99
C THR A 122 9.48 2.70 -11.54
N ARG A 123 10.60 2.65 -10.83
CA ARG A 123 11.78 1.91 -11.26
C ARG A 123 11.63 0.38 -11.12
N GLN A 124 10.73 -0.07 -10.24
CA GLN A 124 10.58 -1.50 -9.93
C GLN A 124 9.48 -2.18 -10.72
N THR A 125 8.61 -1.43 -11.39
CA THR A 125 7.44 -1.99 -12.05
C THR A 125 7.66 -2.18 -13.55
N ARG A 126 6.93 -3.15 -14.11
CA ARG A 126 6.89 -3.44 -15.55
C ARG A 126 5.44 -3.72 -15.94
N PRO A 127 5.04 -3.48 -17.20
CA PRO A 127 3.72 -3.92 -17.66
C PRO A 127 3.54 -5.42 -17.47
N LEU A 128 2.33 -5.82 -17.17
CA LEU A 128 1.95 -7.22 -17.14
C LEU A 128 2.05 -7.87 -18.52
#